data_4502043b4fc6ff514fca703e3993e19d
#
_entry.id   4502043b4fc6ff514fca703e3993e19d
#
_cell.length_a   1.000
_cell.length_b   1.000
_cell.length_c   1.000
_cell.angle_alpha   90.00
_cell.angle_beta   90.00
_cell.angle_gamma   90.00
#
_symmetry.space_group_name_H-M   'P 1'
#
loop_
_entity.id
_entity.type
_entity.pdbx_description
1 polymer ?
#
loop_
_entity_poly.entity_id
_entity_poly.type
_entity_poly.pdbx_seq_one_letter_code
_entity_poly.pdbx_strand_id
1 'polypeptide(L)'
;MYEFIFSISNKLLRVFSCSLIVLLCICATSQANAEEPLLKKTNRKVLDIGNSYTRDATSMLPLIAKASGSDLSDMCLYMAYRGSASFKNWYDRYYDNDNYTYTISKVLGGIDASITTGRGEGTDGTLFRELLDNEKWDFIIIHQLSRYAPYYDEWGTTNAGGYLNELLSLLKDKQPQAVIGFLLVHSYWDGYSGNKENSSFERWKLIANSVKKLCEDYDVSFVIPYGTAVENLRSSSWNNDYDLTRDGAHCGYGLCRYAAACCYYESLIAPRSGISVLGNTARYDATNATSTYPAVSVTDENAIIAQKAAVLATKNWYECLNPEESDLVTTLSAPAIEVNSKIYTLGGCRINKLQRGLNIIKYSDGRTVKRLL
;
A
#
# COMPACT_ATOMS: atom_id res chain seq x y z
N MET A 1 -35.48 1.95 -63.44
CA MET A 1 -35.70 1.34 -62.12
C MET A 1 -34.37 0.82 -61.47
N TYR A 2 -33.48 0.27 -62.24
CA TYR A 2 -32.18 -0.24 -61.70
C TYR A 2 -31.20 0.85 -61.24
N GLU A 3 -31.15 1.97 -61.90
CA GLU A 3 -30.21 3.08 -61.50
C GLU A 3 -30.65 3.79 -60.22
N PHE A 4 -31.95 3.81 -59.91
CA PHE A 4 -32.48 4.43 -58.70
C PHE A 4 -32.16 3.59 -57.44
N ILE A 5 -32.15 2.28 -57.57
CA ILE A 5 -31.82 1.35 -56.44
C ILE A 5 -30.32 1.40 -56.13
N PHE A 6 -29.44 1.57 -57.15
CA PHE A 6 -27.99 1.68 -56.93
C PHE A 6 -27.61 3.00 -56.25
N SER A 7 -28.33 4.09 -56.52
CA SER A 7 -28.07 5.39 -55.89
C SER A 7 -28.46 5.42 -54.41
N ILE A 8 -29.56 4.73 -54.03
CA ILE A 8 -29.98 4.61 -52.61
C ILE A 8 -29.03 3.72 -51.83
N SER A 9 -28.54 2.61 -52.41
CA SER A 9 -27.58 1.70 -51.77
C SER A 9 -26.26 2.40 -51.44
N ASN A 10 -25.73 3.21 -52.36
CA ASN A 10 -24.50 3.98 -52.15
C ASN A 10 -24.61 5.11 -51.12
N LYS A 11 -25.78 5.72 -50.98
CA LYS A 11 -26.05 6.73 -49.95
C LYS A 11 -26.16 6.11 -48.58
N LEU A 12 -26.84 4.96 -48.44
CA LEU A 12 -26.96 4.19 -47.22
C LEU A 12 -25.57 3.65 -46.77
N LEU A 13 -24.75 3.14 -47.66
CA LEU A 13 -23.38 2.68 -47.34
C LEU A 13 -22.47 3.81 -46.84
N ARG A 14 -22.60 5.00 -47.40
CA ARG A 14 -21.84 6.18 -46.95
C ARG A 14 -22.28 6.67 -45.58
N VAL A 15 -23.59 6.66 -45.29
CA VAL A 15 -24.10 7.03 -43.94
C VAL A 15 -23.67 6.02 -42.88
N PHE A 16 -23.74 4.71 -43.17
CA PHE A 16 -23.23 3.67 -42.27
C PHE A 16 -21.71 3.74 -42.05
N SER A 17 -20.94 4.02 -43.12
CA SER A 17 -19.49 4.17 -43.00
C SER A 17 -19.11 5.41 -42.16
N CYS A 18 -19.78 6.57 -42.33
CA CYS A 18 -19.54 7.75 -41.50
C CYS A 18 -19.97 7.55 -40.06
N SER A 19 -21.08 6.86 -39.80
CA SER A 19 -21.55 6.56 -38.45
C SER A 19 -20.59 5.59 -37.72
N LEU A 20 -20.02 4.61 -38.43
CA LEU A 20 -19.05 3.67 -37.87
C LEU A 20 -17.70 4.36 -37.54
N ILE A 21 -17.25 5.28 -38.40
CA ILE A 21 -16.03 6.07 -38.17
C ILE A 21 -16.24 7.03 -36.98
N VAL A 22 -17.39 7.67 -36.86
CA VAL A 22 -17.72 8.53 -35.72
C VAL A 22 -17.80 7.71 -34.41
N LEU A 23 -18.38 6.50 -34.45
CA LEU A 23 -18.43 5.61 -33.29
C LEU A 23 -17.02 5.10 -32.89
N LEU A 24 -16.18 4.77 -33.86
CA LEU A 24 -14.76 4.41 -33.64
C LEU A 24 -13.94 5.58 -33.13
N CYS A 25 -14.18 6.81 -33.59
CA CYS A 25 -13.54 8.01 -33.07
C CYS A 25 -14.00 8.34 -31.65
N ILE A 26 -15.29 8.11 -31.29
CA ILE A 26 -15.80 8.31 -29.93
C ILE A 26 -15.20 7.25 -28.99
N CYS A 27 -15.04 6.00 -29.43
CA CYS A 27 -14.34 4.96 -28.65
C CYS A 27 -12.84 5.24 -28.53
N ALA A 28 -12.19 5.82 -29.53
CA ALA A 28 -10.77 6.17 -29.50
C ALA A 28 -10.48 7.42 -28.64
N THR A 29 -11.42 8.35 -28.54
CA THR A 29 -11.27 9.53 -27.66
C THR A 29 -11.62 9.25 -26.22
N SER A 30 -12.37 8.19 -25.91
CA SER A 30 -12.60 7.75 -24.52
C SER A 30 -11.41 6.99 -23.92
N GLN A 31 -10.42 6.56 -24.71
CA GLN A 31 -9.17 5.97 -24.21
C GLN A 31 -8.04 6.97 -24.00
N ALA A 32 -8.20 8.25 -24.38
CA ALA A 32 -7.16 9.25 -24.28
C ALA A 32 -7.11 10.02 -22.95
N ASN A 33 -8.08 9.80 -22.05
CA ASN A 33 -8.03 10.23 -20.66
C ASN A 33 -7.92 9.02 -19.74
N ALA A 34 -6.87 8.22 -19.88
CA ALA A 34 -6.41 7.43 -18.76
C ALA A 34 -6.05 8.46 -17.68
N GLU A 35 -6.93 8.64 -16.67
CA GLU A 35 -6.59 9.39 -15.47
C GLU A 35 -5.21 8.91 -15.02
N GLU A 36 -4.27 9.85 -14.85
CA GLU A 36 -2.98 9.49 -14.25
C GLU A 36 -3.28 8.65 -13.01
N PRO A 37 -2.57 7.54 -12.82
CA PRO A 37 -2.89 6.63 -11.71
C PRO A 37 -3.08 7.45 -10.44
N LEU A 38 -4.21 7.28 -9.78
CA LEU A 38 -4.59 8.03 -8.56
C LEU A 38 -3.44 8.15 -7.56
N LEU A 39 -2.55 7.17 -7.56
CA LEU A 39 -1.33 7.12 -6.76
C LEU A 39 -0.22 8.10 -7.17
N LYS A 40 -0.35 8.85 -8.26
CA LYS A 40 0.62 9.87 -8.70
C LYS A 40 0.23 11.31 -8.38
N LYS A 41 -0.91 11.54 -7.69
CA LYS A 41 -1.29 12.88 -7.27
C LYS A 41 -0.23 13.48 -6.35
N THR A 42 0.04 14.76 -6.54
CA THR A 42 0.79 15.59 -5.58
C THR A 42 -0.13 15.97 -4.42
N ASN A 43 0.40 16.39 -3.28
CA ASN A 43 -0.35 16.81 -2.08
C ASN A 43 -1.27 15.71 -1.54
N ARG A 44 -0.70 14.60 -1.09
CA ARG A 44 -1.46 13.47 -0.56
C ARG A 44 -1.63 13.57 0.93
N LYS A 45 -2.88 13.63 1.32
CA LYS A 45 -3.30 13.52 2.70
C LYS A 45 -3.92 12.15 2.91
N VAL A 46 -3.24 11.29 3.67
CA VAL A 46 -3.61 9.88 3.88
C VAL A 46 -4.02 9.69 5.33
N LEU A 47 -5.19 9.09 5.55
CA LEU A 47 -5.65 8.61 6.84
C LEU A 47 -5.66 7.08 6.85
N ASP A 48 -4.91 6.49 7.78
CA ASP A 48 -4.92 5.07 8.03
C ASP A 48 -5.74 4.80 9.30
N ILE A 49 -6.86 4.09 9.15
CA ILE A 49 -7.79 3.79 10.23
C ILE A 49 -7.57 2.34 10.66
N GLY A 50 -6.95 2.14 11.84
CA GLY A 50 -6.57 0.78 12.18
C GLY A 50 -6.22 0.52 13.64
N ASN A 51 -5.46 -0.54 13.82
CA ASN A 51 -5.07 -1.07 15.13
C ASN A 51 -3.57 -1.41 15.16
N SER A 52 -3.16 -2.36 16.01
CA SER A 52 -1.75 -2.77 16.14
C SER A 52 -1.14 -3.28 14.82
N TYR A 53 -1.94 -3.81 13.91
CA TYR A 53 -1.49 -4.28 12.60
C TYR A 53 -1.09 -3.12 11.66
N THR A 54 -1.85 -2.04 11.66
CA THR A 54 -1.44 -0.79 10.99
C THR A 54 -0.15 -0.25 11.57
N ARG A 55 -0.04 -0.21 12.92
CA ARG A 55 1.18 0.25 13.59
C ARG A 55 2.37 -0.63 13.20
N ASP A 56 2.22 -1.94 13.12
CA ASP A 56 3.28 -2.84 12.67
C ASP A 56 3.69 -2.55 11.23
N ALA A 57 2.74 -2.34 10.34
CA ALA A 57 3.00 -2.06 8.92
C ALA A 57 3.67 -0.70 8.67
N THR A 58 3.42 0.28 9.54
CA THR A 58 3.91 1.66 9.33
C THR A 58 5.09 2.05 10.20
N SER A 59 5.43 1.25 11.24
CA SER A 59 6.45 1.64 12.24
C SER A 59 7.84 1.94 11.68
N MET A 60 8.26 1.24 10.62
CA MET A 60 9.55 1.46 9.96
C MET A 60 9.45 2.29 8.67
N LEU A 61 8.25 2.72 8.30
CA LEU A 61 8.02 3.49 7.09
C LEU A 61 8.82 4.80 7.04
N PRO A 62 8.94 5.59 8.13
CA PRO A 62 9.77 6.79 8.14
C PRO A 62 11.26 6.50 7.89
N LEU A 63 11.77 5.40 8.43
CA LEU A 63 13.15 4.97 8.23
C LEU A 63 13.43 4.61 6.76
N ILE A 64 12.53 3.83 6.15
CA ILE A 64 12.62 3.43 4.75
C ILE A 64 12.48 4.63 3.82
N ALA A 65 11.53 5.52 4.07
CA ALA A 65 11.31 6.72 3.29
C ALA A 65 12.53 7.66 3.33
N LYS A 66 13.11 7.86 4.51
CA LYS A 66 14.35 8.63 4.66
C LYS A 66 15.51 8.02 3.88
N ALA A 67 15.70 6.71 3.98
CA ALA A 67 16.78 6.01 3.29
C ALA A 67 16.60 5.97 1.77
N SER A 68 15.36 6.07 1.28
CA SER A 68 15.08 6.14 -0.15
C SER A 68 15.44 7.48 -0.79
N GLY A 69 15.56 8.55 0.01
CA GLY A 69 15.74 9.91 -0.47
C GLY A 69 14.50 10.49 -1.16
N SER A 70 13.33 9.89 -0.97
CA SER A 70 12.06 10.39 -1.52
C SER A 70 11.70 11.73 -0.90
N ASP A 71 11.36 12.72 -1.74
CA ASP A 71 10.76 13.96 -1.28
C ASP A 71 9.29 13.73 -0.91
N LEU A 72 8.99 13.89 0.36
CA LEU A 72 7.64 13.71 0.93
C LEU A 72 7.13 15.00 1.58
N SER A 73 7.70 16.15 1.20
CA SER A 73 7.32 17.46 1.77
C SER A 73 5.87 17.82 1.52
N ASP A 74 5.29 17.34 0.41
CA ASP A 74 3.90 17.56 0.00
C ASP A 74 2.97 16.36 0.31
N MET A 75 3.40 15.43 1.15
CA MET A 75 2.64 14.26 1.58
C MET A 75 2.57 14.20 3.09
N CYS A 76 1.44 13.78 3.63
CA CYS A 76 1.32 13.39 5.02
C CYS A 76 0.50 12.11 5.17
N LEU A 77 0.90 11.27 6.10
CA LEU A 77 0.17 10.08 6.52
C LEU A 77 -0.08 10.14 8.01
N TYR A 78 -1.35 10.09 8.36
CA TYR A 78 -1.83 10.01 9.73
C TYR A 78 -2.43 8.64 10.00
N MET A 79 -2.21 8.14 11.21
CA MET A 79 -2.81 6.92 11.71
C MET A 79 -3.78 7.23 12.85
N ALA A 80 -5.07 6.94 12.63
CA ALA A 80 -6.04 6.82 13.70
C ALA A 80 -5.93 5.41 14.29
N TYR A 81 -5.46 5.29 15.51
CA TYR A 81 -5.11 4.03 16.14
C TYR A 81 -6.00 3.71 17.34
N ARG A 82 -6.55 2.50 17.34
CA ARG A 82 -7.16 1.88 18.50
C ARG A 82 -6.78 0.40 18.57
N GLY A 83 -6.28 -0.04 19.71
CA GLY A 83 -5.94 -1.46 19.93
C GLY A 83 -7.15 -2.36 19.72
N SER A 84 -6.98 -3.45 19.00
CA SER A 84 -8.02 -4.46 18.70
C SER A 84 -9.31 -3.91 18.08
N ALA A 85 -9.27 -2.78 17.38
CA ALA A 85 -10.44 -2.24 16.71
C ALA A 85 -10.80 -3.02 15.44
N SER A 86 -12.10 -3.31 15.31
CA SER A 86 -12.77 -3.85 14.11
C SER A 86 -13.47 -2.73 13.33
N PHE A 87 -14.10 -3.04 12.20
CA PHE A 87 -14.97 -2.10 11.46
C PHE A 87 -16.05 -1.52 12.36
N LYS A 88 -16.73 -2.39 13.14
CA LYS A 88 -17.77 -1.94 14.08
C LYS A 88 -17.23 -0.92 15.07
N ASN A 89 -16.05 -1.14 15.63
CA ASN A 89 -15.48 -0.21 16.60
C ASN A 89 -15.19 1.17 16.00
N TRP A 90 -14.77 1.24 14.73
CA TRP A 90 -14.55 2.50 14.06
C TRP A 90 -15.85 3.19 13.65
N TYR A 91 -16.86 2.42 13.23
CA TYR A 91 -18.19 2.96 12.97
C TYR A 91 -18.82 3.55 14.23
N ASP A 92 -18.87 2.77 15.31
CA ASP A 92 -19.40 3.22 16.60
C ASP A 92 -18.65 4.47 17.08
N ARG A 93 -17.33 4.55 16.85
CA ARG A 93 -16.49 5.69 17.27
C ARG A 93 -16.88 7.00 16.63
N TYR A 94 -17.41 6.98 15.44
CA TYR A 94 -17.89 8.19 14.78
C TYR A 94 -19.11 8.78 15.50
N TYR A 95 -20.01 7.92 16.00
CA TYR A 95 -21.28 8.33 16.62
C TYR A 95 -21.19 8.45 18.15
N ASP A 96 -20.34 7.66 18.78
CA ASP A 96 -20.20 7.58 20.23
C ASP A 96 -18.86 8.19 20.68
N ASN A 97 -18.94 9.39 21.22
CA ASN A 97 -17.75 10.16 21.58
C ASN A 97 -17.06 9.68 22.87
N ASP A 98 -17.73 8.93 23.73
CA ASP A 98 -17.33 8.88 25.13
C ASP A 98 -16.69 7.56 25.58
N ASN A 99 -16.81 6.46 24.83
CA ASN A 99 -16.49 5.13 25.36
C ASN A 99 -15.19 4.49 24.85
N TYR A 100 -14.49 5.08 23.89
CA TYR A 100 -13.32 4.41 23.32
C TYR A 100 -12.14 5.34 23.09
N THR A 101 -11.05 5.03 23.76
CA THR A 101 -9.77 5.72 23.55
C THR A 101 -9.20 5.36 22.17
N TYR A 102 -8.82 6.36 21.41
CA TYR A 102 -7.97 6.21 20.24
C TYR A 102 -6.89 7.28 20.24
N THR A 103 -5.84 7.06 19.47
CA THR A 103 -4.81 8.08 19.25
C THR A 103 -4.72 8.39 17.77
N ILE A 104 -4.46 9.65 17.45
CA ILE A 104 -4.04 10.03 16.11
C ILE A 104 -2.57 10.43 16.17
N SER A 105 -1.78 9.94 15.22
CA SER A 105 -0.37 10.27 15.12
C SER A 105 0.04 10.45 13.67
N LYS A 106 0.89 11.45 13.44
CA LYS A 106 1.56 11.60 12.15
C LYS A 106 2.63 10.52 12.02
N VAL A 107 2.51 9.71 10.98
CA VAL A 107 3.47 8.64 10.67
C VAL A 107 4.56 9.15 9.76
N LEU A 108 4.19 9.95 8.75
CA LEU A 108 5.10 10.32 7.67
C LEU A 108 4.74 11.69 7.08
N GLY A 109 5.75 12.34 6.51
CA GLY A 109 5.56 13.45 5.59
C GLY A 109 5.83 14.84 6.15
N GLY A 110 5.59 15.82 5.31
CA GLY A 110 5.79 17.22 5.55
C GLY A 110 4.84 17.83 6.58
N ILE A 111 4.71 19.13 6.54
CA ILE A 111 3.96 19.88 7.53
C ILE A 111 2.47 19.83 7.18
N ASP A 112 1.67 19.24 8.06
CA ASP A 112 0.27 19.55 8.16
C ASP A 112 -0.04 19.91 9.61
N ALA A 113 -0.26 21.19 9.86
CA ALA A 113 -0.46 21.74 11.19
C ALA A 113 -1.93 21.68 11.64
N SER A 114 -2.84 21.25 10.76
CA SER A 114 -4.29 21.35 11.04
C SER A 114 -4.79 20.26 11.99
N ILE A 115 -4.06 19.14 12.11
CA ILE A 115 -4.46 18.02 12.95
C ILE A 115 -3.64 18.01 14.22
N THR A 116 -4.27 18.30 15.34
CA THR A 116 -3.66 18.12 16.65
C THR A 116 -3.71 16.64 17.03
N THR A 117 -2.60 16.10 17.53
CA THR A 117 -2.59 14.75 18.10
C THR A 117 -3.55 14.72 19.29
N GLY A 118 -4.67 14.00 19.15
CA GLY A 118 -5.68 13.87 20.15
C GLY A 118 -5.72 12.51 20.80
N ARG A 119 -6.08 12.48 22.07
CA ARG A 119 -6.58 11.29 22.73
C ARG A 119 -8.09 11.38 22.78
N GLY A 120 -8.79 10.35 22.34
CA GLY A 120 -10.25 10.34 22.34
C GLY A 120 -10.88 10.02 23.70
N GLU A 121 -10.45 10.67 24.76
CA GLU A 121 -11.12 10.67 26.04
C GLU A 121 -11.26 12.12 26.50
N GLY A 122 -12.42 12.73 26.25
CA GLY A 122 -12.91 13.92 26.97
C GLY A 122 -11.97 15.11 27.21
N THR A 123 -10.82 15.16 26.56
CA THR A 123 -9.81 16.21 26.68
C THR A 123 -9.33 16.60 25.31
N ASP A 124 -9.21 17.87 25.08
CA ASP A 124 -8.58 18.68 23.99
C ASP A 124 -8.01 18.01 22.73
N GLY A 125 -8.42 16.77 22.37
CA GLY A 125 -7.93 16.04 21.22
C GLY A 125 -8.96 15.98 20.11
N THR A 126 -8.47 15.91 18.86
CA THR A 126 -9.31 15.71 17.67
C THR A 126 -10.13 14.44 17.79
N LEU A 127 -11.45 14.53 17.74
CA LEU A 127 -12.35 13.40 17.74
C LEU A 127 -12.29 12.68 16.38
N PHE A 128 -12.52 11.35 16.36
CA PHE A 128 -12.54 10.59 15.11
C PHE A 128 -13.56 11.18 14.11
N ARG A 129 -14.71 11.63 14.61
CA ARG A 129 -15.69 12.37 13.82
C ARG A 129 -15.11 13.61 13.17
N GLU A 130 -14.33 14.39 13.91
CA GLU A 130 -13.71 15.62 13.39
C GLU A 130 -12.68 15.35 12.30
N LEU A 131 -11.97 14.22 12.37
CA LEU A 131 -11.09 13.78 11.28
C LEU A 131 -11.85 13.54 9.97
N LEU A 132 -13.10 13.12 10.06
CA LEU A 132 -13.93 12.85 8.88
C LEU A 132 -14.77 14.06 8.47
N ASP A 133 -15.18 14.92 9.40
CA ASP A 133 -16.06 16.06 9.11
C ASP A 133 -15.27 17.32 8.71
N ASN A 134 -14.12 17.57 9.34
CA ASN A 134 -13.39 18.83 9.20
C ASN A 134 -12.17 18.74 8.29
N GLU A 135 -11.65 17.53 8.04
CA GLU A 135 -10.48 17.31 7.19
C GLU A 135 -10.89 16.80 5.81
N LYS A 136 -10.02 16.99 4.82
CA LYS A 136 -10.17 16.41 3.48
C LYS A 136 -9.04 15.45 3.20
N TRP A 137 -9.39 14.18 3.05
CA TRP A 137 -8.45 13.09 2.79
C TRP A 137 -8.43 12.74 1.31
N ASP A 138 -7.24 12.53 0.75
CA ASP A 138 -7.09 11.97 -0.62
C ASP A 138 -7.24 10.46 -0.59
N PHE A 139 -6.72 9.81 0.47
CA PHE A 139 -6.79 8.37 0.67
C PHE A 139 -7.22 8.05 2.09
N ILE A 140 -8.06 7.06 2.22
CA ILE A 140 -8.39 6.45 3.51
C ILE A 140 -8.12 4.95 3.40
N ILE A 141 -7.26 4.43 4.28
CA ILE A 141 -6.88 3.03 4.33
C ILE A 141 -7.55 2.41 5.54
N ILE A 142 -8.24 1.31 5.34
CA ILE A 142 -8.90 0.55 6.40
C ILE A 142 -8.44 -0.91 6.37
N HIS A 143 -8.63 -1.62 7.47
CA HIS A 143 -8.47 -3.06 7.51
C HIS A 143 -9.37 -3.69 8.57
N GLN A 144 -9.61 -4.99 8.42
CA GLN A 144 -10.35 -5.76 9.41
C GLN A 144 -9.45 -6.17 10.57
N LEU A 145 -10.01 -6.27 11.77
CA LEU A 145 -9.33 -6.87 12.92
C LEU A 145 -8.90 -8.30 12.59
N SER A 146 -7.65 -8.63 12.88
CA SER A 146 -7.00 -9.88 12.48
C SER A 146 -7.80 -11.14 12.79
N ARG A 147 -8.53 -11.20 13.94
CA ARG A 147 -9.37 -12.36 14.28
C ARG A 147 -10.53 -12.59 13.31
N TYR A 148 -11.04 -11.55 12.67
CA TYR A 148 -12.15 -11.60 11.71
C TYR A 148 -11.67 -11.53 10.27
N ALA A 149 -10.40 -11.20 10.02
CA ALA A 149 -9.87 -11.01 8.69
C ALA A 149 -10.06 -12.23 7.75
N PRO A 150 -10.00 -13.50 8.19
CA PRO A 150 -10.25 -14.66 7.34
C PRO A 150 -11.71 -14.89 6.95
N TYR A 151 -12.68 -14.25 7.64
CA TYR A 151 -14.08 -14.64 7.58
C TYR A 151 -14.92 -13.55 6.93
N TYR A 152 -14.83 -13.43 5.60
CA TYR A 152 -15.50 -12.37 4.83
C TYR A 152 -17.01 -12.31 5.07
N ASP A 153 -17.66 -13.46 5.20
CA ASP A 153 -19.11 -13.52 5.40
C ASP A 153 -19.57 -12.88 6.74
N GLU A 154 -18.64 -12.71 7.68
CA GLU A 154 -18.91 -11.99 8.94
C GLU A 154 -18.78 -10.45 8.79
N TRP A 155 -18.12 -9.95 7.75
CA TRP A 155 -17.80 -8.53 7.62
C TRP A 155 -19.03 -7.65 7.37
N GLY A 156 -20.05 -8.18 6.70
CA GLY A 156 -21.32 -7.50 6.45
C GLY A 156 -22.37 -7.67 7.55
N THR A 157 -22.06 -8.39 8.64
CA THR A 157 -23.02 -8.64 9.72
C THR A 157 -23.07 -7.49 10.74
N THR A 158 -24.04 -7.56 11.67
CA THR A 158 -24.13 -6.63 12.82
C THR A 158 -23.29 -7.08 14.04
N ASN A 159 -22.54 -8.18 13.92
CA ASN A 159 -21.68 -8.72 14.95
C ASN A 159 -20.38 -7.89 15.13
N ALA A 160 -19.59 -8.25 16.12
CA ALA A 160 -18.34 -7.53 16.44
C ALA A 160 -17.31 -7.50 15.30
N GLY A 161 -17.35 -8.46 14.36
CA GLY A 161 -16.56 -8.48 13.12
C GLY A 161 -17.24 -7.84 11.90
N GLY A 162 -18.47 -7.33 12.05
CA GLY A 162 -19.26 -6.77 10.96
C GLY A 162 -19.10 -5.27 10.78
N TYR A 163 -20.13 -4.65 10.22
CA TYR A 163 -20.22 -3.21 9.95
C TYR A 163 -19.38 -2.70 8.78
N LEU A 164 -18.99 -3.57 7.85
CA LEU A 164 -18.26 -3.15 6.66
C LEU A 164 -19.08 -2.16 5.81
N ASN A 165 -20.36 -2.50 5.54
CA ASN A 165 -21.25 -1.66 4.74
C ASN A 165 -21.46 -0.29 5.36
N GLU A 166 -21.72 -0.27 6.67
CA GLU A 166 -21.96 0.93 7.44
C GLU A 166 -20.72 1.83 7.47
N LEU A 167 -19.55 1.24 7.71
CA LEU A 167 -18.29 1.99 7.72
C LEU A 167 -17.96 2.55 6.33
N LEU A 168 -18.05 1.74 5.27
CA LEU A 168 -17.79 2.21 3.90
C LEU A 168 -18.77 3.30 3.49
N SER A 169 -20.06 3.16 3.83
CA SER A 169 -21.09 4.17 3.57
C SER A 169 -20.79 5.48 4.30
N LEU A 170 -20.40 5.39 5.57
CA LEU A 170 -19.97 6.54 6.36
C LEU A 170 -18.77 7.25 5.73
N LEU A 171 -17.73 6.49 5.36
CA LEU A 171 -16.52 7.06 4.75
C LEU A 171 -16.84 7.74 3.41
N LYS A 172 -17.68 7.15 2.57
CA LYS A 172 -18.11 7.73 1.29
C LYS A 172 -18.96 8.99 1.48
N ASP A 173 -19.85 9.00 2.49
CA ASP A 173 -20.66 10.19 2.82
C ASP A 173 -19.80 11.36 3.28
N LYS A 174 -18.84 11.11 4.19
CA LYS A 174 -18.00 12.16 4.81
C LYS A 174 -16.83 12.58 3.94
N GLN A 175 -16.32 11.68 3.14
CA GLN A 175 -15.12 11.87 2.33
C GLN A 175 -15.34 11.38 0.88
N PRO A 176 -16.32 11.94 0.14
CA PRO A 176 -16.69 11.46 -1.19
C PRO A 176 -15.55 11.55 -2.22
N GLN A 177 -14.54 12.41 -1.97
CA GLN A 177 -13.37 12.56 -2.82
C GLN A 177 -12.25 11.57 -2.50
N ALA A 178 -12.31 10.90 -1.32
CA ALA A 178 -11.24 10.02 -0.89
C ALA A 178 -11.27 8.68 -1.63
N VAL A 179 -10.09 8.21 -2.01
CA VAL A 179 -9.89 6.87 -2.52
C VAL A 179 -9.79 5.91 -1.33
N ILE A 180 -10.66 4.91 -1.29
CA ILE A 180 -10.64 3.90 -0.24
C ILE A 180 -9.66 2.79 -0.62
N GLY A 181 -8.66 2.58 0.24
CA GLY A 181 -7.71 1.48 0.15
C GLY A 181 -7.89 0.48 1.27
N PHE A 182 -7.38 -0.73 1.08
CA PHE A 182 -7.45 -1.79 2.07
C PHE A 182 -6.07 -2.34 2.42
N LEU A 183 -5.79 -2.48 3.73
CA LEU A 183 -4.56 -3.08 4.22
C LEU A 183 -4.80 -4.58 4.45
N LEU A 184 -4.24 -5.44 3.58
CA LEU A 184 -4.27 -6.88 3.74
C LEU A 184 -3.28 -7.27 4.85
N VAL A 185 -3.83 -7.74 5.98
CA VAL A 185 -3.06 -8.06 7.18
C VAL A 185 -2.42 -9.45 7.11
N HIS A 186 -1.34 -9.67 7.88
CA HIS A 186 -0.67 -10.97 7.96
C HIS A 186 -1.42 -11.97 8.86
N SER A 187 -1.13 -13.26 8.65
CA SER A 187 -1.63 -14.37 9.45
C SER A 187 -0.93 -14.48 10.81
N TYR A 188 -1.49 -15.28 11.70
CA TYR A 188 -0.87 -15.66 12.96
C TYR A 188 0.24 -16.70 12.74
N TRP A 189 1.07 -16.90 13.74
CA TRP A 189 1.96 -18.06 13.85
C TRP A 189 1.18 -19.36 14.01
N ASP A 190 1.70 -20.47 13.48
CA ASP A 190 1.04 -21.79 13.55
C ASP A 190 0.72 -22.23 14.97
N GLY A 191 1.65 -22.01 15.90
CA GLY A 191 1.48 -22.37 17.30
C GLY A 191 0.68 -21.39 18.13
N TYR A 192 0.12 -20.32 17.55
CA TYR A 192 -0.66 -19.36 18.31
C TYR A 192 -2.05 -19.90 18.63
N SER A 193 -2.43 -19.88 19.91
CA SER A 193 -3.72 -20.40 20.38
C SER A 193 -4.95 -19.74 19.75
N GLY A 194 -4.80 -18.55 19.21
CA GLY A 194 -5.84 -17.84 18.47
C GLY A 194 -5.92 -18.22 16.99
N ASN A 195 -4.96 -19.02 16.48
CA ASN A 195 -5.02 -19.57 15.13
C ASN A 195 -6.00 -20.76 15.14
N LYS A 196 -7.03 -20.68 14.31
CA LYS A 196 -8.07 -21.72 14.20
C LYS A 196 -7.89 -22.56 12.92
N GLU A 197 -7.00 -22.13 12.06
CA GLU A 197 -6.65 -22.78 10.81
C GLU A 197 -5.50 -23.77 11.04
N ASN A 198 -5.29 -24.69 10.09
CA ASN A 198 -4.25 -25.73 10.23
C ASN A 198 -2.82 -25.16 10.16
N SER A 199 -2.66 -23.99 9.49
CA SER A 199 -1.38 -23.31 9.38
C SER A 199 -1.53 -21.80 9.18
N SER A 200 -0.44 -21.07 9.41
CA SER A 200 -0.34 -19.64 9.11
C SER A 200 -0.61 -19.35 7.63
N PHE A 201 -0.11 -20.23 6.75
CA PHE A 201 -0.32 -20.13 5.31
C PHE A 201 -1.79 -20.31 4.92
N GLU A 202 -2.51 -21.30 5.47
CA GLU A 202 -3.94 -21.47 5.18
C GLU A 202 -4.75 -20.27 5.69
N ARG A 203 -4.42 -19.77 6.87
CA ARG A 203 -5.04 -18.56 7.39
C ARG A 203 -4.79 -17.35 6.48
N TRP A 204 -3.56 -17.14 6.01
CA TRP A 204 -3.26 -16.09 5.05
C TRP A 204 -4.07 -16.22 3.76
N LYS A 205 -4.22 -17.43 3.21
CA LYS A 205 -5.06 -17.68 2.02
C LYS A 205 -6.50 -17.25 2.23
N LEU A 206 -7.07 -17.53 3.41
CA LEU A 206 -8.43 -17.09 3.75
C LEU A 206 -8.51 -15.56 3.84
N ILE A 207 -7.51 -14.91 4.43
CA ILE A 207 -7.44 -13.44 4.48
C ILE A 207 -7.33 -12.86 3.07
N ALA A 208 -6.46 -13.37 2.22
CA ALA A 208 -6.31 -12.94 0.84
C ALA A 208 -7.61 -13.12 0.03
N ASN A 209 -8.29 -14.26 0.19
CA ASN A 209 -9.58 -14.51 -0.43
C ASN A 209 -10.68 -13.56 0.08
N SER A 210 -10.67 -13.22 1.37
CA SER A 210 -11.60 -12.23 1.93
C SER A 210 -11.39 -10.84 1.32
N VAL A 211 -10.14 -10.42 1.15
CA VAL A 211 -9.82 -9.15 0.49
C VAL A 211 -10.16 -9.18 -0.99
N LYS A 212 -9.98 -10.32 -1.67
CA LYS A 212 -10.40 -10.47 -3.06
C LYS A 212 -11.91 -10.27 -3.22
N LYS A 213 -12.71 -10.93 -2.38
CA LYS A 213 -14.16 -10.75 -2.35
C LYS A 213 -14.54 -9.29 -2.04
N LEU A 214 -13.84 -8.63 -1.12
CA LEU A 214 -14.05 -7.21 -0.85
C LEU A 214 -13.86 -6.36 -2.11
N CYS A 215 -12.81 -6.60 -2.90
CA CYS A 215 -12.55 -5.86 -4.14
C CYS A 215 -13.58 -6.19 -5.23
N GLU A 216 -14.17 -7.38 -5.22
CA GLU A 216 -15.23 -7.78 -6.15
C GLU A 216 -16.59 -7.14 -5.78
N ASP A 217 -16.89 -6.99 -4.49
CA ASP A 217 -18.19 -6.53 -3.99
C ASP A 217 -18.26 -5.02 -3.76
N TYR A 218 -17.12 -4.34 -3.58
CA TYR A 218 -17.04 -2.92 -3.26
C TYR A 218 -15.99 -2.20 -4.11
N ASP A 219 -16.18 -0.89 -4.26
CA ASP A 219 -15.23 0.01 -4.91
C ASP A 219 -14.04 0.31 -3.98
N VAL A 220 -13.22 -0.72 -3.75
CA VAL A 220 -11.93 -0.59 -3.06
C VAL A 220 -10.84 -0.45 -4.12
N SER A 221 -10.28 0.74 -4.24
CA SER A 221 -9.47 1.12 -5.39
C SER A 221 -8.06 0.54 -5.37
N PHE A 222 -7.54 0.17 -4.19
CA PHE A 222 -6.23 -0.48 -4.10
C PHE A 222 -6.04 -1.25 -2.79
N VAL A 223 -5.12 -2.21 -2.83
CA VAL A 223 -4.71 -3.03 -1.68
C VAL A 223 -3.26 -2.75 -1.33
N ILE A 224 -2.97 -2.59 -0.05
CA ILE A 224 -1.60 -2.64 0.49
C ILE A 224 -1.39 -4.04 1.07
N PRO A 225 -0.69 -4.93 0.36
CA PRO A 225 -0.68 -6.36 0.67
C PRO A 225 0.46 -6.75 1.60
N TYR A 226 0.62 -6.06 2.74
CA TYR A 226 1.75 -6.37 3.61
C TYR A 226 1.67 -7.77 4.22
N GLY A 227 0.47 -8.31 4.40
CA GLY A 227 0.29 -9.69 4.84
C GLY A 227 0.86 -10.70 3.85
N THR A 228 0.71 -10.44 2.55
CA THR A 228 1.36 -11.23 1.49
C THR A 228 2.88 -11.03 1.48
N ALA A 229 3.36 -9.81 1.73
CA ALA A 229 4.81 -9.57 1.83
C ALA A 229 5.43 -10.34 3.02
N VAL A 230 4.73 -10.41 4.15
CA VAL A 230 5.15 -11.23 5.30
C VAL A 230 5.11 -12.71 4.95
N GLU A 231 4.09 -13.20 4.24
CA GLU A 231 4.00 -14.61 3.85
C GLU A 231 5.07 -14.99 2.82
N ASN A 232 5.36 -14.10 1.86
CA ASN A 232 6.50 -14.26 0.96
C ASN A 232 7.82 -14.35 1.73
N LEU A 233 8.01 -13.52 2.76
CA LEU A 233 9.21 -13.58 3.60
C LEU A 233 9.27 -14.88 4.41
N ARG A 234 8.15 -15.38 4.92
CA ARG A 234 8.05 -16.66 5.62
C ARG A 234 8.40 -17.87 4.73
N SER A 235 8.19 -17.77 3.43
CA SER A 235 8.57 -18.83 2.48
C SER A 235 10.08 -18.86 2.18
N SER A 236 10.86 -17.89 2.67
CA SER A 236 12.32 -17.82 2.52
C SER A 236 13.07 -18.51 3.65
N SER A 237 14.38 -18.65 3.47
CA SER A 237 15.30 -19.17 4.50
C SER A 237 15.40 -18.28 5.77
N TRP A 238 14.82 -17.09 5.75
CA TRP A 238 14.82 -16.13 6.86
C TRP A 238 13.62 -16.28 7.80
N ASN A 239 12.72 -17.22 7.55
CA ASN A 239 11.68 -17.56 8.53
C ASN A 239 12.31 -18.14 9.80
N ASN A 240 11.62 -18.02 10.93
CA ASN A 240 12.01 -18.62 12.19
C ASN A 240 10.87 -19.47 12.77
N ASP A 241 11.15 -20.19 13.86
CA ASP A 241 10.20 -21.09 14.51
C ASP A 241 8.91 -20.42 15.00
N TYR A 242 8.84 -19.10 14.94
CA TYR A 242 7.69 -18.29 15.40
C TYR A 242 7.08 -17.44 14.28
N ASP A 243 7.31 -17.80 13.01
CA ASP A 243 6.82 -17.10 11.81
C ASP A 243 7.06 -15.59 11.86
N LEU A 244 8.24 -15.19 12.35
CA LEU A 244 8.67 -13.80 12.48
C LEU A 244 7.72 -12.93 13.33
N THR A 245 6.90 -13.54 14.20
CA THR A 245 6.03 -12.82 15.13
C THR A 245 6.73 -12.54 16.48
N ARG A 246 6.27 -11.51 17.22
CA ARG A 246 6.78 -11.20 18.56
C ARG A 246 6.00 -11.87 19.70
N ASP A 247 4.79 -12.34 19.42
CA ASP A 247 3.86 -12.88 20.40
C ASP A 247 2.87 -13.90 19.81
N GLY A 248 3.13 -14.38 18.61
CA GLY A 248 2.29 -15.29 17.85
C GLY A 248 1.23 -14.61 16.98
N ALA A 249 0.91 -13.36 17.25
CA ALA A 249 -0.13 -12.62 16.52
C ALA A 249 0.40 -11.38 15.77
N HIS A 250 1.39 -10.70 16.31
CA HIS A 250 1.90 -9.43 15.76
C HIS A 250 3.27 -9.60 15.12
N CYS A 251 3.58 -8.76 14.13
CA CYS A 251 4.90 -8.73 13.50
C CYS A 251 6.02 -8.56 14.54
N GLY A 252 7.10 -9.32 14.39
CA GLY A 252 8.34 -9.11 15.12
C GLY A 252 8.93 -7.72 14.86
N TYR A 253 9.61 -7.16 15.85
CA TYR A 253 10.08 -5.76 15.80
C TYR A 253 11.12 -5.46 14.71
N GLY A 254 11.82 -6.45 14.22
CA GLY A 254 12.83 -6.31 13.18
C GLY A 254 12.32 -6.61 11.77
N LEU A 255 12.77 -7.74 11.23
CA LEU A 255 12.62 -8.10 9.82
C LEU A 255 11.15 -8.14 9.33
N CYS A 256 10.22 -8.64 10.15
CA CYS A 256 8.80 -8.69 9.79
C CYS A 256 8.21 -7.28 9.59
N ARG A 257 8.43 -6.37 10.56
CA ARG A 257 8.00 -4.96 10.42
C ARG A 257 8.66 -4.26 9.25
N TYR A 258 9.91 -4.60 8.98
CA TYR A 258 10.63 -4.06 7.84
C TYR A 258 9.99 -4.48 6.52
N ALA A 259 9.71 -5.78 6.33
CA ALA A 259 9.02 -6.27 5.13
C ALA A 259 7.63 -5.63 4.96
N ALA A 260 6.87 -5.51 6.06
CA ALA A 260 5.56 -4.86 6.07
C ALA A 260 5.66 -3.38 5.65
N ALA A 261 6.61 -2.64 6.20
CA ALA A 261 6.83 -1.23 5.86
C ALA A 261 7.41 -1.05 4.44
N CYS A 262 8.24 -1.97 3.95
CA CYS A 262 8.68 -2.02 2.54
C CYS A 262 7.50 -2.16 1.59
N CYS A 263 6.54 -3.05 1.91
CA CYS A 263 5.33 -3.23 1.13
C CYS A 263 4.44 -1.99 1.16
N TYR A 264 4.30 -1.36 2.31
CA TYR A 264 3.56 -0.10 2.46
C TYR A 264 4.20 1.01 1.61
N TYR A 265 5.52 1.15 1.67
CA TYR A 265 6.28 2.09 0.85
C TYR A 265 6.10 1.81 -0.66
N GLU A 266 6.28 0.57 -1.08
CA GLU A 266 6.15 0.17 -2.49
C GLU A 266 4.74 0.41 -3.03
N SER A 267 3.70 0.17 -2.21
CA SER A 267 2.31 0.38 -2.60
C SER A 267 1.91 1.86 -2.69
N LEU A 268 2.37 2.71 -1.77
CA LEU A 268 1.86 4.06 -1.61
C LEU A 268 2.85 5.15 -2.07
N ILE A 269 4.16 4.97 -1.81
CA ILE A 269 5.18 6.01 -2.00
C ILE A 269 5.94 5.80 -3.30
N ALA A 270 6.35 4.57 -3.61
CA ALA A 270 7.11 4.27 -4.81
C ALA A 270 6.41 4.69 -6.12
N PRO A 271 5.08 4.52 -6.30
CA PRO A 271 4.39 4.98 -7.49
C PRO A 271 4.49 6.48 -7.72
N ARG A 272 4.61 7.25 -6.64
CA ARG A 272 4.74 8.70 -6.67
C ARG A 272 6.18 9.16 -6.89
N SER A 273 7.11 8.62 -6.11
CA SER A 273 8.52 9.02 -6.14
C SER A 273 9.27 8.44 -7.35
N GLY A 274 8.76 7.37 -7.95
CA GLY A 274 9.47 6.57 -8.96
C GLY A 274 10.67 5.80 -8.39
N ILE A 275 10.81 5.73 -7.06
CA ILE A 275 11.90 5.06 -6.36
C ILE A 275 11.34 3.81 -5.68
N SER A 276 11.72 2.61 -6.16
CA SER A 276 11.36 1.35 -5.54
C SER A 276 12.08 1.17 -4.20
N VAL A 277 11.50 0.35 -3.35
CA VAL A 277 12.13 -0.09 -2.10
C VAL A 277 13.34 -1.00 -2.34
N LEU A 278 13.46 -1.61 -3.52
CA LEU A 278 14.61 -2.44 -3.87
C LEU A 278 15.93 -1.65 -3.77
N GLY A 279 16.86 -2.19 -2.99
CA GLY A 279 18.15 -1.55 -2.70
C GLY A 279 18.08 -0.47 -1.63
N ASN A 280 16.97 -0.32 -0.91
CA ASN A 280 16.89 0.58 0.23
C ASN A 280 17.90 0.19 1.31
N THR A 281 18.61 1.19 1.85
CA THR A 281 19.72 1.01 2.78
C THR A 281 19.32 1.09 4.25
N ALA A 282 18.03 1.23 4.57
CA ALA A 282 17.56 1.21 5.95
C ALA A 282 17.86 -0.13 6.62
N ARG A 283 18.39 -0.09 7.82
CA ARG A 283 18.72 -1.26 8.67
C ARG A 283 18.19 -1.01 10.06
N TYR A 284 17.98 -2.08 10.81
CA TYR A 284 17.46 -1.99 12.17
C TYR A 284 18.05 -3.08 13.06
N ASP A 285 18.64 -2.67 14.18
CA ASP A 285 19.11 -3.58 15.21
C ASP A 285 17.98 -3.87 16.21
N ALA A 286 17.54 -5.12 16.24
CA ALA A 286 16.47 -5.59 17.11
C ALA A 286 16.99 -6.26 18.40
N THR A 287 18.29 -6.24 18.69
CA THR A 287 18.88 -6.96 19.82
C THR A 287 18.33 -6.51 21.18
N ASN A 288 17.90 -5.26 21.29
CA ASN A 288 17.30 -4.69 22.50
C ASN A 288 15.77 -4.72 22.51
N ALA A 289 15.15 -5.36 21.52
CA ALA A 289 13.68 -5.44 21.45
C ALA A 289 13.14 -6.41 22.50
N THR A 290 12.19 -5.92 23.31
CA THR A 290 11.50 -6.76 24.32
C THR A 290 10.27 -7.37 23.67
N SER A 291 10.27 -8.68 23.48
CA SER A 291 9.13 -9.43 22.92
C SER A 291 9.11 -10.85 23.49
N THR A 292 7.98 -11.54 23.38
CA THR A 292 7.84 -12.92 23.84
C THR A 292 8.73 -13.85 23.03
N TYR A 293 8.84 -13.61 21.71
CA TYR A 293 9.67 -14.38 20.80
C TYR A 293 10.84 -13.54 20.27
N PRO A 294 11.97 -14.17 19.89
CA PRO A 294 13.16 -13.46 19.43
C PRO A 294 12.86 -12.56 18.22
N ALA A 295 13.32 -11.32 18.30
CA ALA A 295 13.26 -10.41 17.18
C ALA A 295 14.44 -10.65 16.23
N VAL A 296 14.19 -10.57 14.91
CA VAL A 296 15.21 -10.71 13.87
C VAL A 296 15.63 -9.34 13.38
N SER A 297 16.90 -8.96 13.60
CA SER A 297 17.44 -7.69 13.11
C SER A 297 17.41 -7.61 11.59
N VAL A 298 17.36 -6.39 11.06
CA VAL A 298 17.45 -6.11 9.62
C VAL A 298 18.90 -5.86 9.26
N THR A 299 19.52 -6.81 8.56
CA THR A 299 20.92 -6.81 8.11
C THR A 299 21.00 -6.57 6.59
N ASP A 300 22.24 -6.44 6.08
CA ASP A 300 22.45 -6.31 4.63
C ASP A 300 21.97 -7.54 3.86
N GLU A 301 22.06 -8.70 4.45
CA GLU A 301 21.72 -9.98 3.84
C GLU A 301 20.20 -10.17 3.74
N ASN A 302 19.47 -9.94 4.83
CA ASN A 302 18.03 -10.23 4.87
C ASN A 302 17.16 -9.06 4.42
N ALA A 303 17.65 -7.81 4.47
CA ALA A 303 16.90 -6.66 3.99
C ALA A 303 16.53 -6.80 2.51
N ILE A 304 17.43 -7.33 1.69
CA ILE A 304 17.21 -7.54 0.26
C ILE A 304 16.04 -8.53 0.04
N ILE A 305 16.00 -9.60 0.82
CA ILE A 305 14.93 -10.61 0.74
C ILE A 305 13.59 -10.02 1.15
N ALA A 306 13.54 -9.25 2.24
CA ALA A 306 12.33 -8.55 2.68
C ALA A 306 11.84 -7.51 1.65
N GLN A 307 12.74 -6.77 1.01
CA GLN A 307 12.41 -5.84 -0.08
C GLN A 307 11.82 -6.57 -1.29
N LYS A 308 12.43 -7.69 -1.71
CA LYS A 308 11.89 -8.53 -2.78
C LYS A 308 10.51 -9.09 -2.42
N ALA A 309 10.34 -9.59 -1.18
CA ALA A 309 9.05 -10.08 -0.70
C ALA A 309 7.95 -9.00 -0.80
N ALA A 310 8.28 -7.76 -0.46
CA ALA A 310 7.37 -6.62 -0.58
C ALA A 310 7.00 -6.31 -2.04
N VAL A 311 7.98 -6.24 -2.94
CA VAL A 311 7.75 -5.94 -4.36
C VAL A 311 6.96 -7.07 -5.05
N LEU A 312 7.23 -8.33 -4.72
CA LEU A 312 6.44 -9.46 -5.23
C LEU A 312 4.98 -9.36 -4.79
N ALA A 313 4.74 -9.04 -3.50
CA ALA A 313 3.40 -8.86 -2.98
C ALA A 313 2.62 -7.75 -3.69
N THR A 314 3.25 -6.61 -4.00
CA THR A 314 2.58 -5.52 -4.72
C THR A 314 2.24 -5.87 -6.17
N LYS A 315 2.99 -6.79 -6.78
CA LYS A 315 2.72 -7.28 -8.15
C LYS A 315 1.64 -8.35 -8.18
N ASN A 316 1.61 -9.20 -7.17
CA ASN A 316 0.69 -10.33 -7.08
C ASN A 316 0.30 -10.58 -5.60
N TRP A 317 -0.68 -9.83 -5.10
CA TRP A 317 -1.01 -9.80 -3.68
C TRP A 317 -1.79 -11.03 -3.15
N TYR A 318 -2.29 -11.89 -4.04
CA TYR A 318 -3.04 -13.10 -3.69
C TYR A 318 -2.27 -14.41 -3.90
N GLU A 319 -0.97 -14.32 -4.20
CA GLU A 319 -0.07 -15.47 -4.32
C GLU A 319 1.13 -15.31 -3.39
N CYS A 320 1.51 -16.38 -2.72
CA CYS A 320 2.75 -16.46 -1.98
C CYS A 320 3.88 -16.88 -2.90
N LEU A 321 4.91 -16.05 -3.00
CA LEU A 321 6.07 -16.23 -3.87
C LEU A 321 7.35 -16.17 -3.05
N ASN A 322 8.24 -17.16 -3.22
CA ASN A 322 9.52 -17.14 -2.54
C ASN A 322 10.43 -16.04 -3.10
N PRO A 323 10.84 -15.05 -2.27
CA PRO A 323 11.66 -13.95 -2.74
C PRO A 323 13.11 -14.35 -3.11
N GLU A 324 13.61 -15.48 -2.62
CA GLU A 324 14.94 -16.00 -2.95
C GLU A 324 14.97 -16.60 -4.36
N GLU A 325 13.85 -17.12 -4.84
CA GLU A 325 13.71 -17.68 -6.20
C GLU A 325 13.40 -16.61 -7.25
N SER A 326 13.27 -15.36 -6.83
CA SER A 326 12.86 -14.25 -7.68
C SER A 326 14.04 -13.63 -8.43
N ASP A 327 13.91 -13.46 -9.75
CA ASP A 327 14.84 -12.74 -10.63
C ASP A 327 14.83 -11.22 -10.42
N LEU A 328 14.14 -10.71 -9.39
CA LEU A 328 14.16 -9.29 -9.07
C LEU A 328 15.60 -8.85 -8.77
N VAL A 329 16.19 -8.11 -9.70
CA VAL A 329 17.49 -7.50 -9.49
C VAL A 329 17.35 -6.37 -8.49
N THR A 330 18.07 -6.46 -7.38
CA THR A 330 18.29 -5.31 -6.52
C THR A 330 19.15 -4.34 -7.29
N THR A 331 18.55 -3.37 -7.95
CA THR A 331 19.30 -2.17 -8.26
C THR A 331 19.59 -1.56 -6.89
N LEU A 332 20.84 -1.71 -6.44
CA LEU A 332 21.32 -0.84 -5.37
C LEU A 332 20.80 0.56 -5.71
N SER A 333 20.00 1.15 -4.81
CA SER A 333 19.60 2.53 -4.99
C SER A 333 20.88 3.30 -5.21
N ALA A 334 21.11 3.69 -6.46
CA ALA A 334 22.27 4.54 -6.73
C ALA A 334 22.08 5.73 -5.79
N PRO A 335 23.08 6.13 -5.03
CA PRO A 335 22.98 7.29 -4.15
C PRO A 335 22.33 8.41 -4.96
N ALA A 336 21.50 9.21 -4.31
CA ALA A 336 20.80 10.33 -4.93
C ALA A 336 21.76 10.98 -5.93
N ILE A 337 21.35 11.18 -7.18
CA ILE A 337 22.25 11.70 -8.23
C ILE A 337 22.91 12.94 -7.65
N GLU A 338 24.19 12.83 -7.31
CA GLU A 338 24.94 13.96 -6.77
C GLU A 338 24.78 15.15 -7.72
N VAL A 339 24.67 16.34 -7.19
CA VAL A 339 24.45 17.60 -7.94
C VAL A 339 25.41 17.76 -9.12
N ASN A 340 26.56 17.10 -9.12
CA ASN A 340 27.59 17.14 -10.14
C ASN A 340 27.70 15.86 -10.99
N SER A 341 26.71 14.97 -11.00
CA SER A 341 26.73 13.79 -11.86
C SER A 341 26.35 14.12 -13.29
N LYS A 342 26.90 13.39 -14.26
CA LYS A 342 26.57 13.50 -15.69
C LYS A 342 25.82 12.25 -16.11
N ILE A 343 24.66 12.42 -16.76
CA ILE A 343 23.83 11.32 -17.24
C ILE A 343 24.00 11.16 -18.74
N TYR A 344 24.12 9.93 -19.22
CA TYR A 344 24.27 9.60 -20.64
C TYR A 344 23.28 8.50 -21.03
N THR A 345 22.85 8.51 -22.28
CA THR A 345 22.17 7.37 -22.91
C THR A 345 23.17 6.25 -23.18
N LEU A 346 22.67 5.03 -23.52
CA LEU A 346 23.53 3.93 -23.95
C LEU A 346 24.41 4.28 -25.17
N GLY A 347 23.92 5.16 -26.04
CA GLY A 347 24.66 5.67 -27.20
C GLY A 347 25.67 6.79 -26.88
N GLY A 348 25.89 7.09 -25.57
CA GLY A 348 26.89 8.08 -25.13
C GLY A 348 26.42 9.55 -25.21
N CYS A 349 25.17 9.82 -25.57
CA CYS A 349 24.63 11.19 -25.62
C CYS A 349 24.36 11.66 -24.18
N ARG A 350 24.87 12.83 -23.79
CA ARG A 350 24.60 13.44 -22.48
C ARG A 350 23.18 13.96 -22.45
N ILE A 351 22.48 13.65 -21.33
CA ILE A 351 21.10 14.06 -21.07
C ILE A 351 21.01 14.74 -19.69
N ASN A 352 20.00 15.59 -19.49
CA ASN A 352 19.84 16.37 -18.25
C ASN A 352 18.94 15.68 -17.21
N LYS A 353 18.22 14.62 -17.61
CA LYS A 353 17.36 13.80 -16.73
C LYS A 353 17.35 12.36 -17.24
N LEU A 354 17.09 11.44 -16.32
CA LEU A 354 16.92 10.03 -16.64
C LEU A 354 15.78 9.83 -17.64
N GLN A 355 15.97 8.91 -18.61
CA GLN A 355 14.98 8.52 -19.61
C GLN A 355 14.62 7.06 -19.47
N ARG A 356 13.47 6.66 -19.98
CA ARG A 356 13.07 5.25 -20.04
C ARG A 356 14.10 4.43 -20.81
N GLY A 357 14.53 3.31 -20.23
CA GLY A 357 15.59 2.46 -20.74
C GLY A 357 16.90 2.63 -19.94
N LEU A 358 18.00 2.11 -20.48
CA LEU A 358 19.30 2.09 -19.82
C LEU A 358 19.97 3.46 -19.84
N ASN A 359 20.23 4.02 -18.65
CA ASN A 359 20.97 5.27 -18.45
C ASN A 359 22.35 4.97 -17.85
N ILE A 360 23.36 5.73 -18.25
CA ILE A 360 24.72 5.67 -17.70
C ILE A 360 24.95 6.94 -16.88
N ILE A 361 25.20 6.79 -15.58
CA ILE A 361 25.44 7.91 -14.67
C ILE A 361 26.92 7.91 -14.31
N LYS A 362 27.60 9.01 -14.61
CA LYS A 362 29.00 9.22 -14.26
C LYS A 362 29.11 10.24 -13.13
N TYR A 363 29.60 9.82 -11.98
CA TYR A 363 29.76 10.64 -10.79
C TYR A 363 31.07 11.44 -10.81
N SER A 364 31.11 12.52 -10.03
CA SER A 364 32.29 13.38 -9.89
C SER A 364 33.51 12.66 -9.31
N ASP A 365 33.30 11.59 -8.52
CA ASP A 365 34.34 10.73 -7.95
C ASP A 365 34.90 9.68 -8.92
N GLY A 366 34.46 9.69 -10.19
CA GLY A 366 34.88 8.78 -11.25
C GLY A 366 34.08 7.49 -11.36
N ARG A 367 33.21 7.18 -10.41
CA ARG A 367 32.30 6.01 -10.49
C ARG A 367 31.36 6.15 -11.68
N THR A 368 31.04 5.03 -12.31
CA THR A 368 30.05 4.95 -13.39
C THR A 368 29.02 3.87 -13.05
N VAL A 369 27.75 4.23 -13.06
CA VAL A 369 26.64 3.33 -12.76
C VAL A 369 25.69 3.23 -13.95
N LYS A 370 25.24 2.03 -14.26
CA LYS A 370 24.18 1.77 -15.24
C LYS A 370 22.84 1.71 -14.52
N ARG A 371 21.88 2.51 -14.96
CA ARG A 371 20.52 2.55 -14.37
C ARG A 371 19.46 2.32 -15.45
N LEU A 372 18.64 1.31 -15.26
CA LEU A 372 17.46 1.05 -16.09
C LEU A 372 16.24 1.72 -15.43
N LEU A 373 15.47 2.47 -16.23
CA LEU A 373 14.19 3.08 -15.85
C LEU A 373 13.05 2.45 -16.66
#